data_7bf4c4cfae2d82be7e6257f00629054d
#
_entry.id   7bf4c4cfae2d82be7e6257f00629054d
#
_cell.length_a   1.000
_cell.length_b   1.000
_cell.length_c   1.000
_cell.angle_alpha   90.00
_cell.angle_beta   90.00
_cell.angle_gamma   90.00
#
_symmetry.space_group_name_H-M   'P 1'
#
loop_
_entity.id
_entity.type
_entity.pdbx_description
1 polymer ?
#
loop_
_entity_poly.entity_id
_entity_poly.type
_entity_poly.pdbx_seq_one_letter_code
_entity_poly.pdbx_strand_id
1 'polypeptide(L)'
;MPAEPAPRLEVLYDAAAVAAGVRRVADAIGRDLAGRTVLAVPVMNGALFFAADLLRALPSSVACAGFCSAAVSSYGAGTSPSGRPAVHAFPRAEQLAGRVALVIDTVLDTGATVEAVRAEALARGAAAVRVACLLDKSARRTHPVRADWAAFSAPDRFLVGYGLDAGGRWRTLPYVAALETVDVPG
;
A
#
# COMPACT_ATOMS: atom_id res chain seq x y z
N MET A 1 34.80 11.26 -14.14
CA MET A 1 34.41 10.10 -13.31
C MET A 1 33.66 9.12 -14.18
N PRO A 2 33.94 7.82 -14.19
CA PRO A 2 33.15 6.84 -14.91
C PRO A 2 31.71 6.87 -14.32
N ALA A 3 30.72 6.85 -15.19
CA ALA A 3 29.32 6.78 -14.77
C ALA A 3 29.10 5.45 -14.02
N GLU A 4 28.53 5.51 -12.82
CA GLU A 4 28.10 4.28 -12.13
C GLU A 4 27.21 3.45 -13.07
N PRO A 5 27.42 2.13 -13.14
CA PRO A 5 26.58 1.28 -13.98
C PRO A 5 25.11 1.43 -13.53
N ALA A 6 24.23 1.62 -14.49
CA ALA A 6 22.80 1.72 -14.18
C ALA A 6 22.34 0.45 -13.46
N PRO A 7 21.63 0.57 -12.34
CA PRO A 7 21.16 -0.58 -11.58
C PRO A 7 20.25 -1.45 -12.47
N ARG A 8 20.43 -2.77 -12.39
CA ARG A 8 19.61 -3.73 -13.12
C ARG A 8 18.28 -3.96 -12.41
N LEU A 9 17.22 -4.10 -13.18
CA LEU A 9 15.89 -4.42 -12.69
C LEU A 9 15.50 -5.83 -13.16
N GLU A 10 15.20 -6.69 -12.21
CA GLU A 10 14.56 -7.99 -12.48
C GLU A 10 13.05 -7.84 -12.35
N VAL A 11 12.31 -8.00 -13.43
CA VAL A 11 10.85 -7.91 -13.41
C VAL A 11 10.27 -9.15 -12.71
N LEU A 12 9.59 -8.93 -11.57
CA LEU A 12 8.94 -9.99 -10.80
C LEU A 12 7.47 -10.17 -11.22
N TYR A 13 6.78 -9.07 -11.42
CA TYR A 13 5.38 -9.04 -11.85
C TYR A 13 5.25 -8.03 -12.98
N ASP A 14 5.00 -8.51 -14.19
CA ASP A 14 4.78 -7.63 -15.35
C ASP A 14 3.44 -6.88 -15.25
N ALA A 15 3.19 -5.95 -16.16
CA ALA A 15 2.00 -5.11 -16.16
C ALA A 15 0.70 -5.94 -16.26
N ALA A 16 0.73 -7.05 -17.00
CA ALA A 16 -0.44 -7.91 -17.14
C ALA A 16 -0.73 -8.68 -15.84
N ALA A 17 0.31 -9.20 -15.18
CA ALA A 17 0.20 -9.84 -13.87
C ALA A 17 -0.31 -8.87 -12.82
N VAL A 18 0.23 -7.63 -12.78
CA VAL A 18 -0.24 -6.57 -11.87
C VAL A 18 -1.72 -6.28 -12.09
N ALA A 19 -2.15 -6.06 -13.34
CA ALA A 19 -3.56 -5.82 -13.64
C ALA A 19 -4.47 -7.00 -13.25
N ALA A 20 -4.02 -8.24 -13.44
CA ALA A 20 -4.75 -9.43 -13.00
C ALA A 20 -4.84 -9.51 -11.47
N GLY A 21 -3.75 -9.16 -10.76
CA GLY A 21 -3.69 -9.08 -9.30
C GLY A 21 -4.68 -8.06 -8.74
N VAL A 22 -4.73 -6.87 -9.33
CA VAL A 22 -5.69 -5.82 -8.96
C VAL A 22 -7.12 -6.31 -9.07
N ARG A 23 -7.48 -6.96 -10.20
CA ARG A 23 -8.83 -7.51 -10.39
C ARG A 23 -9.19 -8.57 -9.36
N ARG A 24 -8.26 -9.50 -9.06
CA ARG A 24 -8.51 -10.54 -8.02
C ARG A 24 -8.80 -9.91 -6.66
N VAL A 25 -8.05 -8.87 -6.27
CA VAL A 25 -8.26 -8.15 -5.01
C VAL A 25 -9.61 -7.42 -5.04
N ALA A 26 -9.95 -6.73 -6.13
CA ALA A 26 -11.24 -6.04 -6.27
C ALA A 26 -12.43 -7.01 -6.15
N ASP A 27 -12.36 -8.17 -6.81
CA ASP A 27 -13.39 -9.20 -6.75
C ASP A 27 -13.55 -9.79 -5.34
N ALA A 28 -12.43 -10.00 -4.62
CA ALA A 28 -12.45 -10.47 -3.25
C ALA A 28 -13.08 -9.43 -2.31
N ILE A 29 -12.69 -8.17 -2.42
CA ILE A 29 -13.33 -7.06 -1.70
C ILE A 29 -14.82 -7.00 -2.01
N GLY A 30 -15.19 -7.18 -3.29
CA GLY A 30 -16.57 -7.19 -3.74
C GLY A 30 -17.43 -8.25 -3.06
N ARG A 31 -16.88 -9.44 -2.84
CA ARG A 31 -17.56 -10.53 -2.11
C ARG A 31 -17.68 -10.24 -0.61
N ASP A 32 -16.58 -9.79 0.00
CA ASP A 32 -16.47 -9.67 1.46
C ASP A 32 -17.16 -8.41 2.00
N LEU A 33 -17.25 -7.36 1.18
CA LEU A 33 -17.84 -6.06 1.56
C LEU A 33 -19.11 -5.71 0.77
N ALA A 34 -19.76 -6.70 0.14
CA ALA A 34 -21.04 -6.47 -0.54
C ALA A 34 -22.06 -5.80 0.38
N GLY A 35 -22.72 -4.74 -0.10
CA GLY A 35 -23.69 -3.96 0.68
C GLY A 35 -23.10 -3.07 1.76
N ARG A 36 -21.77 -3.01 1.90
CA ARG A 36 -21.09 -2.13 2.86
C ARG A 36 -20.67 -0.82 2.18
N THR A 37 -20.70 0.25 2.97
CA THR A 37 -20.13 1.53 2.55
C THR A 37 -18.70 1.64 3.07
N VAL A 38 -17.76 1.84 2.15
CA VAL A 38 -16.34 2.00 2.46
C VAL A 38 -15.86 3.44 2.22
N LEU A 39 -14.94 3.90 3.04
CA LEU A 39 -14.09 5.05 2.72
C LEU A 39 -12.70 4.52 2.37
N ALA A 40 -12.24 4.77 1.15
CA ALA A 40 -10.90 4.39 0.73
C ALA A 40 -9.86 5.32 1.38
N VAL A 41 -8.82 4.71 1.95
CA VAL A 41 -7.71 5.41 2.62
C VAL A 41 -6.38 4.96 2.03
N PRO A 42 -5.99 5.49 0.84
CA PRO A 42 -4.69 5.21 0.25
C PRO A 42 -3.55 5.78 1.08
N VAL A 43 -2.50 4.98 1.30
CA VAL A 43 -1.26 5.40 1.96
C VAL A 43 -0.32 6.03 0.93
N MET A 44 -0.27 7.35 0.94
CA MET A 44 0.47 8.09 -0.08
C MET A 44 1.97 8.23 0.27
N ASN A 45 2.88 8.31 -0.77
CA ASN A 45 2.59 8.38 -2.21
C ASN A 45 2.62 6.98 -2.88
N GLY A 46 3.12 5.96 -2.18
CA GLY A 46 3.29 4.61 -2.73
C GLY A 46 2.02 4.05 -3.35
N ALA A 47 0.91 4.13 -2.64
CA ALA A 47 -0.35 3.50 -3.04
C ALA A 47 -1.08 4.17 -4.23
N LEU A 48 -0.55 5.26 -4.81
CA LEU A 48 -1.26 6.05 -5.83
C LEU A 48 -1.79 5.19 -6.98
N PHE A 49 -0.93 4.41 -7.62
CA PHE A 49 -1.31 3.60 -8.80
C PHE A 49 -2.21 2.43 -8.40
N PHE A 50 -1.82 1.68 -7.37
CA PHE A 50 -2.62 0.56 -6.90
C PHE A 50 -4.02 0.98 -6.45
N ALA A 51 -4.13 2.07 -5.69
CA ALA A 51 -5.41 2.58 -5.23
C ALA A 51 -6.29 3.05 -6.41
N ALA A 52 -5.71 3.76 -7.38
CA ALA A 52 -6.45 4.24 -8.54
C ALA A 52 -7.03 3.08 -9.35
N ASP A 53 -6.24 2.05 -9.62
CA ASP A 53 -6.68 0.91 -10.41
C ASP A 53 -7.62 -0.01 -9.61
N LEU A 54 -7.37 -0.22 -8.32
CA LEU A 54 -8.24 -0.98 -7.44
C LEU A 54 -9.64 -0.35 -7.34
N LEU A 55 -9.71 0.97 -7.10
CA LEU A 55 -10.98 1.68 -6.96
C LEU A 55 -11.81 1.66 -8.25
N ARG A 56 -11.17 1.72 -9.42
CA ARG A 56 -11.87 1.57 -10.71
C ARG A 56 -12.37 0.13 -10.96
N ALA A 57 -11.67 -0.86 -10.38
CA ALA A 57 -12.02 -2.27 -10.53
C ALA A 57 -13.05 -2.76 -9.50
N LEU A 58 -13.33 -1.98 -8.44
CA LEU A 58 -14.32 -2.38 -7.44
C LEU A 58 -15.71 -2.55 -8.07
N PRO A 59 -16.41 -3.66 -7.78
CA PRO A 59 -17.75 -3.87 -8.28
C PRO A 59 -18.76 -2.92 -7.59
N SER A 60 -19.86 -2.61 -8.27
CA SER A 60 -20.93 -1.73 -7.78
C SER A 60 -21.60 -2.23 -6.50
N SER A 61 -21.40 -3.49 -6.13
CA SER A 61 -21.90 -4.05 -4.86
C SER A 61 -21.22 -3.45 -3.63
N VAL A 62 -20.07 -2.79 -3.80
CA VAL A 62 -19.37 -2.06 -2.73
C VAL A 62 -19.58 -0.56 -2.92
N ALA A 63 -20.28 0.07 -2.00
CA ALA A 63 -20.50 1.51 -2.05
C ALA A 63 -19.25 2.25 -1.58
N CYS A 64 -18.50 2.87 -2.50
CA CYS A 64 -17.36 3.71 -2.15
C CYS A 64 -17.86 5.15 -1.88
N ALA A 65 -17.82 5.59 -0.62
CA ALA A 65 -18.25 6.94 -0.21
C ALA A 65 -17.22 8.04 -0.61
N GLY A 66 -16.13 7.66 -1.25
CA GLY A 66 -15.04 8.53 -1.66
C GLY A 66 -13.69 8.00 -1.19
N PHE A 67 -12.64 8.81 -1.40
CA PHE A 67 -11.32 8.51 -0.87
C PHE A 67 -10.72 9.71 -0.15
N CYS A 68 -9.92 9.46 0.88
CA CYS A 68 -9.11 10.45 1.57
C CYS A 68 -7.75 9.83 1.86
N SER A 69 -6.69 10.41 1.36
CA SER A 69 -5.35 9.86 1.54
C SER A 69 -4.85 9.95 2.98
N ALA A 70 -4.06 8.97 3.39
CA ALA A 70 -3.21 9.05 4.57
C ALA A 70 -1.78 9.39 4.13
N ALA A 71 -1.21 10.46 4.71
CA ALA A 71 0.20 10.76 4.55
C ALA A 71 0.95 10.31 5.81
N VAL A 72 1.88 9.36 5.64
CA VAL A 72 2.62 8.75 6.74
C VAL A 72 4.11 8.84 6.44
N SER A 73 4.90 9.34 7.39
CA SER A 73 6.36 9.33 7.30
C SER A 73 6.93 8.15 8.09
N SER A 74 7.69 7.31 7.41
CA SER A 74 8.27 6.09 8.00
C SER A 74 9.74 6.24 8.41
N TYR A 75 10.46 7.31 7.99
CA TYR A 75 11.89 7.49 8.21
C TYR A 75 12.28 8.95 8.49
N GLY A 76 13.23 9.16 9.40
CA GLY A 76 13.86 10.45 9.66
C GLY A 76 13.03 11.40 10.50
N ALA A 77 13.03 12.70 10.16
CA ALA A 77 12.39 13.80 10.92
C ALA A 77 10.86 13.69 11.14
N GLY A 78 10.25 12.58 10.76
CA GLY A 78 8.82 12.34 10.86
C GLY A 78 8.39 11.16 11.74
N THR A 79 9.28 10.58 12.53
CA THR A 79 8.87 9.61 13.57
C THR A 79 8.33 10.36 14.79
N SER A 80 7.23 9.87 15.35
CA SER A 80 6.76 10.37 16.64
C SER A 80 7.82 10.10 17.73
N PRO A 81 7.79 10.81 18.89
CA PRO A 81 8.67 10.53 20.01
C PRO A 81 8.64 9.08 20.49
N SER A 82 7.61 8.32 20.15
CA SER A 82 7.47 6.89 20.45
C SER A 82 8.14 5.97 19.40
N GLY A 83 8.83 6.50 18.38
CA GLY A 83 9.44 5.71 17.30
C GLY A 83 8.43 5.13 16.28
N ARG A 84 7.14 5.49 16.39
CA ARG A 84 6.10 5.07 15.46
C ARG A 84 6.03 5.99 14.26
N PRO A 85 5.60 5.48 13.07
CA PRO A 85 5.33 6.34 11.92
C PRO A 85 4.34 7.46 12.28
N ALA A 86 4.67 8.69 11.90
CA ALA A 86 3.78 9.83 12.14
C ALA A 86 2.75 9.94 11.00
N VAL A 87 1.47 10.04 11.36
CA VAL A 87 0.37 10.28 10.42
C VAL A 87 0.14 11.79 10.32
N HIS A 88 0.47 12.40 9.17
CA HIS A 88 0.43 13.85 8.97
C HIS A 88 -0.88 14.34 8.35
N ALA A 89 -1.50 13.54 7.50
CA ALA A 89 -2.80 13.81 6.91
C ALA A 89 -3.66 12.57 6.98
N PHE A 90 -4.94 12.75 7.36
CA PHE A 90 -5.87 11.64 7.54
C PHE A 90 -7.33 12.12 7.37
N PRO A 91 -8.25 11.23 6.95
CA PRO A 91 -9.69 11.56 6.90
C PRO A 91 -10.22 12.11 8.22
N ARG A 92 -11.15 13.05 8.13
CA ARG A 92 -11.82 13.59 9.31
C ARG A 92 -12.79 12.56 9.90
N ALA A 93 -13.13 12.70 11.19
CA ALA A 93 -13.99 11.77 11.90
C ALA A 93 -15.38 11.61 11.22
N GLU A 94 -15.95 12.69 10.70
CA GLU A 94 -17.26 12.65 10.02
C GLU A 94 -17.25 11.80 8.73
N GLN A 95 -16.07 11.68 8.11
CA GLN A 95 -15.91 10.85 6.90
C GLN A 95 -15.78 9.37 7.24
N LEU A 96 -15.27 9.03 8.43
CA LEU A 96 -15.02 7.67 8.90
C LEU A 96 -16.17 7.11 9.73
N ALA A 97 -16.94 7.95 10.42
CA ALA A 97 -17.95 7.53 11.36
C ALA A 97 -18.93 6.49 10.75
N GLY A 98 -19.01 5.32 11.37
CA GLY A 98 -19.89 4.21 10.96
C GLY A 98 -19.51 3.50 9.67
N ARG A 99 -18.41 3.87 8.99
CA ARG A 99 -17.95 3.27 7.72
C ARG A 99 -16.81 2.30 7.93
N VAL A 100 -16.61 1.43 6.96
CA VAL A 100 -15.40 0.62 6.87
C VAL A 100 -14.28 1.48 6.25
N ALA A 101 -13.17 1.66 6.96
CA ALA A 101 -11.96 2.25 6.38
C ALA A 101 -11.23 1.17 5.57
N LEU A 102 -11.20 1.30 4.25
CA LEU A 102 -10.43 0.45 3.35
C LEU A 102 -9.04 1.08 3.16
N VAL A 103 -8.08 0.64 3.97
CA VAL A 103 -6.68 1.05 3.86
C VAL A 103 -6.07 0.36 2.65
N ILE A 104 -5.45 1.14 1.77
CA ILE A 104 -4.84 0.65 0.53
C ILE A 104 -3.36 1.02 0.55
N ASP A 105 -2.49 0.01 0.49
CA ASP A 105 -1.05 0.20 0.42
C ASP A 105 -0.43 -0.62 -0.72
N THR A 106 0.69 -0.19 -1.26
CA THR A 106 1.38 -0.96 -2.31
C THR A 106 2.14 -2.13 -1.71
N VAL A 107 2.81 -1.93 -0.58
CA VAL A 107 3.57 -2.99 0.08
C VAL A 107 3.29 -3.01 1.58
N LEU A 108 2.87 -4.15 2.07
CA LEU A 108 2.80 -4.43 3.50
C LEU A 108 4.11 -5.10 3.93
N ASP A 109 5.07 -4.28 4.38
CA ASP A 109 6.40 -4.71 4.83
C ASP A 109 6.39 -5.04 6.33
N THR A 110 6.99 -4.23 7.19
CA THR A 110 7.00 -4.45 8.65
C THR A 110 5.62 -4.38 9.31
N GLY A 111 4.71 -3.65 8.72
CA GLY A 111 3.37 -3.40 9.22
C GLY A 111 3.21 -2.13 10.04
N ALA A 112 4.30 -1.44 10.37
CA ALA A 112 4.27 -0.23 11.22
C ALA A 112 3.33 0.86 10.69
N THR A 113 3.40 1.15 9.39
CA THR A 113 2.55 2.14 8.72
C THR A 113 1.08 1.78 8.81
N VAL A 114 0.74 0.52 8.47
CA VAL A 114 -0.65 0.05 8.48
C VAL A 114 -1.20 0.02 9.91
N GLU A 115 -0.39 -0.36 10.92
CA GLU A 115 -0.81 -0.30 12.31
C GLU A 115 -1.13 1.12 12.75
N ALA A 116 -0.30 2.11 12.41
CA ALA A 116 -0.54 3.52 12.74
C ALA A 116 -1.82 4.05 12.07
N VAL A 117 -2.00 3.76 10.77
CA VAL A 117 -3.20 4.15 10.01
C VAL A 117 -4.46 3.47 10.57
N ARG A 118 -4.37 2.20 10.95
CA ARG A 118 -5.47 1.44 11.57
C ARG A 118 -5.89 2.06 12.91
N ALA A 119 -4.92 2.35 13.76
CA ALA A 119 -5.18 2.96 15.06
C ALA A 119 -5.87 4.33 14.92
N GLU A 120 -5.39 5.16 13.98
CA GLU A 120 -5.96 6.47 13.71
C GLU A 120 -7.38 6.39 13.15
N ALA A 121 -7.65 5.44 12.24
CA ALA A 121 -8.99 5.23 11.68
C ALA A 121 -10.00 4.84 12.76
N LEU A 122 -9.62 3.91 13.65
CA LEU A 122 -10.49 3.47 14.76
C LEU A 122 -10.71 4.60 15.77
N ALA A 123 -9.68 5.37 16.11
CA ALA A 123 -9.78 6.53 17.00
C ALA A 123 -10.73 7.60 16.46
N ARG A 124 -10.86 7.70 15.12
CA ARG A 124 -11.80 8.63 14.45
C ARG A 124 -13.16 8.01 14.14
N GLY A 125 -13.50 6.87 14.73
CA GLY A 125 -14.84 6.30 14.67
C GLY A 125 -15.15 5.44 13.45
N ALA A 126 -14.13 4.92 12.75
CA ALA A 126 -14.35 3.89 11.75
C ALA A 126 -15.00 2.66 12.38
N ALA A 127 -16.05 2.11 11.77
CA ALA A 127 -16.75 0.92 12.28
C ALA A 127 -15.87 -0.34 12.15
N ALA A 128 -15.00 -0.37 11.16
CA ALA A 128 -14.00 -1.41 10.96
C ALA A 128 -12.87 -0.87 10.08
N VAL A 129 -11.71 -1.52 10.15
CA VAL A 129 -10.59 -1.27 9.23
C VAL A 129 -10.28 -2.55 8.47
N ARG A 130 -10.17 -2.45 7.17
CA ARG A 130 -9.76 -3.52 6.26
C ARG A 130 -8.57 -3.07 5.45
N VAL A 131 -7.67 -3.99 5.14
CA VAL A 131 -6.38 -3.69 4.53
C VAL A 131 -6.23 -4.45 3.22
N ALA A 132 -6.03 -3.71 2.13
CA ALA A 132 -5.67 -4.25 0.82
C ALA A 132 -4.25 -3.81 0.45
N CYS A 133 -3.42 -4.76 0.02
CA CYS A 133 -2.10 -4.44 -0.51
C CYS A 133 -1.83 -5.15 -1.85
N LEU A 134 -0.97 -4.56 -2.67
CA LEU A 134 -0.49 -5.23 -3.87
C LEU A 134 0.50 -6.34 -3.49
N LEU A 135 1.41 -6.04 -2.58
CA LEU A 135 2.53 -6.90 -2.18
C LEU A 135 2.52 -7.16 -0.68
N ASP A 136 2.53 -8.41 -0.26
CA ASP A 136 2.68 -8.81 1.15
C ASP A 136 4.08 -9.42 1.37
N LYS A 137 4.93 -8.72 2.14
CA LYS A 137 6.24 -9.18 2.62
C LYS A 137 6.11 -9.77 4.02
N SER A 138 5.39 -10.87 4.16
CA SER A 138 5.09 -11.47 5.47
C SER A 138 6.34 -11.85 6.27
N ALA A 139 7.45 -12.20 5.60
CA ALA A 139 8.73 -12.52 6.26
C ALA A 139 9.36 -11.35 7.03
N ARG A 140 9.02 -10.11 6.68
CA ARG A 140 9.51 -8.89 7.35
C ARG A 140 8.57 -8.34 8.42
N ARG A 141 7.46 -9.03 8.69
CA ARG A 141 6.43 -8.55 9.58
C ARG A 141 6.93 -8.50 11.03
N THR A 142 6.92 -7.30 11.63
CA THR A 142 7.28 -7.04 13.03
C THR A 142 6.10 -6.53 13.86
N HIS A 143 5.03 -6.09 13.20
CA HIS A 143 3.79 -5.60 13.82
C HIS A 143 2.63 -6.58 13.61
N PRO A 144 1.68 -6.72 14.55
CA PRO A 144 0.61 -7.72 14.51
C PRO A 144 -0.52 -7.31 13.55
N VAL A 145 -0.16 -6.95 12.32
CA VAL A 145 -1.10 -6.59 11.25
C VAL A 145 -0.98 -7.55 10.09
N ARG A 146 -2.10 -7.78 9.40
CA ARG A 146 -2.17 -8.59 8.19
C ARG A 146 -2.99 -7.86 7.14
N ALA A 147 -2.72 -8.13 5.88
CA ALA A 147 -3.62 -7.75 4.80
C ALA A 147 -4.86 -8.65 4.85
N ASP A 148 -6.05 -8.07 4.71
CA ASP A 148 -7.27 -8.83 4.44
C ASP A 148 -7.22 -9.36 3.00
N TRP A 149 -6.61 -8.60 2.09
CA TRP A 149 -6.40 -8.98 0.68
C TRP A 149 -5.03 -8.53 0.19
N ALA A 150 -4.30 -9.45 -0.40
CA ALA A 150 -3.02 -9.19 -1.06
C ALA A 150 -3.04 -9.76 -2.48
N ALA A 151 -2.54 -9.00 -3.46
CA ALA A 151 -2.45 -9.51 -4.81
C ALA A 151 -1.32 -10.54 -4.95
N PHE A 152 -0.19 -10.32 -4.28
CA PHE A 152 0.98 -11.18 -4.36
C PHE A 152 1.70 -11.29 -3.01
N SER A 153 2.26 -12.46 -2.73
CA SER A 153 3.34 -12.61 -1.75
C SER A 153 4.64 -12.14 -2.39
N ALA A 154 5.39 -11.30 -1.70
CA ALA A 154 6.62 -10.71 -2.24
C ALA A 154 7.87 -11.20 -1.50
N PRO A 155 9.00 -11.42 -2.22
CA PRO A 155 10.27 -11.80 -1.61
C PRO A 155 10.85 -10.66 -0.76
N ASP A 156 11.78 -11.01 0.13
CA ASP A 156 12.54 -10.03 0.90
C ASP A 156 13.68 -9.43 0.04
N ARG A 157 13.28 -8.62 -0.92
CA ARG A 157 14.18 -7.89 -1.82
C ARG A 157 13.74 -6.43 -1.88
N PHE A 158 14.62 -5.55 -2.34
CA PHE A 158 14.25 -4.15 -2.57
C PHE A 158 13.43 -4.05 -3.86
N LEU A 159 12.19 -3.59 -3.74
CA LEU A 159 11.22 -3.56 -4.84
C LEU A 159 10.95 -2.14 -5.31
N VAL A 160 10.80 -1.97 -6.61
CA VAL A 160 10.49 -0.72 -7.28
C VAL A 160 9.40 -0.92 -8.34
N GLY A 161 8.79 0.19 -8.76
CA GLY A 161 7.73 0.18 -9.76
C GLY A 161 6.34 0.18 -9.16
N TYR A 162 5.36 0.55 -9.95
CA TYR A 162 3.94 0.62 -9.60
C TYR A 162 3.67 1.34 -8.27
N GLY A 163 4.34 2.49 -8.08
CA GLY A 163 4.27 3.32 -6.88
C GLY A 163 5.47 3.19 -5.94
N LEU A 164 6.20 2.07 -5.97
CA LEU A 164 7.42 1.87 -5.18
C LEU A 164 8.61 2.58 -5.83
N ASP A 165 9.52 3.08 -5.01
CA ASP A 165 10.68 3.84 -5.48
C ASP A 165 11.98 3.50 -4.76
N ALA A 166 13.08 3.94 -5.37
CA ALA A 166 14.38 4.10 -4.73
C ALA A 166 14.87 5.53 -5.01
N GLY A 167 14.90 6.36 -3.98
CA GLY A 167 15.29 7.76 -4.11
C GLY A 167 14.40 8.57 -5.07
N GLY A 168 13.10 8.32 -5.11
CA GLY A 168 12.14 8.98 -6.00
C GLY A 168 12.06 8.43 -7.43
N ARG A 169 12.93 7.47 -7.80
CA ARG A 169 12.99 6.88 -9.15
C ARG A 169 12.07 5.66 -9.25
N TRP A 170 11.64 5.31 -10.47
CA TRP A 170 10.90 4.10 -10.88
C TRP A 170 9.44 4.00 -10.43
N ARG A 171 8.86 4.96 -9.70
CA ARG A 171 7.44 4.89 -9.28
C ARG A 171 6.46 4.68 -10.42
N THR A 172 6.75 5.22 -11.61
CA THR A 172 5.85 5.23 -12.77
C THR A 172 5.94 3.99 -13.64
N LEU A 173 6.82 3.03 -13.30
CA LEU A 173 6.89 1.77 -14.05
C LEU A 173 5.55 1.01 -13.89
N PRO A 174 4.98 0.45 -14.97
CA PRO A 174 3.70 -0.24 -14.93
C PRO A 174 3.80 -1.68 -14.38
N TYR A 175 4.96 -2.07 -13.88
CA TYR A 175 5.28 -3.39 -13.38
C TYR A 175 6.03 -3.29 -12.04
N VAL A 176 6.21 -4.40 -11.35
CA VAL A 176 7.04 -4.49 -10.15
C VAL A 176 8.31 -5.24 -10.46
N ALA A 177 9.45 -4.65 -10.09
CA ALA A 177 10.76 -5.25 -10.25
C ALA A 177 11.54 -5.25 -8.93
N ALA A 178 12.46 -6.20 -8.79
CA ALA A 178 13.49 -6.15 -7.77
C ALA A 178 14.70 -5.38 -8.30
N LEU A 179 15.25 -4.52 -7.45
CA LEU A 179 16.49 -3.83 -7.71
C LEU A 179 17.64 -4.79 -7.41
N GLU A 180 18.44 -5.11 -8.42
CA GLU A 180 19.68 -5.84 -8.22
C GLU A 180 20.74 -4.87 -7.69
N THR A 181 21.27 -5.15 -6.50
CA THR A 181 22.49 -4.52 -6.06
C THR A 181 23.63 -5.06 -6.93
N VAL A 182 24.22 -4.19 -7.73
CA VAL A 182 25.48 -4.54 -8.39
C VAL A 182 26.53 -4.57 -7.27
N ASP A 183 26.99 -5.77 -6.90
CA ASP A 183 28.19 -5.91 -6.08
C ASP A 183 29.31 -5.24 -6.86
N VAL A 184 29.79 -4.10 -6.40
CA VAL A 184 31.03 -3.51 -6.88
C VAL A 184 32.13 -4.36 -6.25
N PRO A 185 32.92 -5.13 -7.04
CA PRO A 185 34.05 -5.83 -6.48
C PRO A 185 35.00 -4.78 -5.89
N GLY A 186 35.31 -4.93 -4.58
CA GLY A 186 36.24 -4.09 -3.84
C GLY A 186 37.69 -4.18 -4.33
#